data_46ff036b6836a7388203decd89977b01
#
_entry.id   46ff036b6836a7388203decd89977b01
#
_cell.length_a   1.000
_cell.length_b   1.000
_cell.length_c   1.000
_cell.angle_alpha   90.00
_cell.angle_beta   90.00
_cell.angle_gamma   90.00
#
_symmetry.space_group_name_H-M   'P 1'
#
loop_
_entity.id
_entity.type
_entity.pdbx_description
1 polymer ?
#
loop_
_entity_poly.entity_id
_entity_poly.type
_entity_poly.pdbx_seq_one_letter_code
_entity_poly.pdbx_strand_id
1 'polypeptide(L)'
;MATAQQIKNAYMDYVLTHNEKPKSVYSFVKKLKISEAEFYEFYASFESIEKTVWVELTVETIDTIEQQEIWSQYSSRDKLLSFFYSYIEVLKKQRSFIIYSLKQSGNRFSTPEALSGTKPIFENFAENI
;
A
#
# COMPACT_ATOMS: atom_id res chain seq x y z
N MET A 1 -0.03 9.85 -22.09
CA MET A 1 0.98 9.76 -21.05
C MET A 1 0.41 9.08 -19.80
N ALA A 2 1.08 8.07 -19.28
CA ALA A 2 0.59 7.36 -18.11
C ALA A 2 0.86 8.16 -16.82
N THR A 3 -0.02 7.97 -15.83
CA THR A 3 0.17 8.55 -14.50
C THR A 3 0.67 7.47 -13.55
N ALA A 4 1.20 7.88 -12.38
CA ALA A 4 1.60 6.94 -11.34
C ALA A 4 0.45 6.02 -10.94
N GLN A 5 -0.77 6.59 -10.84
CA GLN A 5 -1.96 5.82 -10.48
C GLN A 5 -2.29 4.75 -11.52
N GLN A 6 -2.17 5.09 -12.81
CA GLN A 6 -2.42 4.15 -13.89
C GLN A 6 -1.42 3.00 -13.87
N ILE A 7 -0.14 3.29 -13.64
CA ILE A 7 0.91 2.28 -13.54
C ILE A 7 0.65 1.37 -12.34
N LYS A 8 0.32 1.95 -11.19
CA LYS A 8 0.00 1.19 -9.98
C LYS A 8 -1.20 0.27 -10.20
N ASN A 9 -2.27 0.78 -10.77
CA ASN A 9 -3.48 -0.02 -11.01
C ASN A 9 -3.21 -1.15 -12.00
N ALA A 10 -2.43 -0.89 -13.03
CA ALA A 10 -2.05 -1.92 -14.01
C ALA A 10 -1.21 -3.02 -13.36
N TYR A 11 -0.30 -2.65 -12.46
CA TYR A 11 0.51 -3.62 -11.74
C TYR A 11 -0.37 -4.49 -10.83
N MET A 12 -1.26 -3.88 -10.07
CA MET A 12 -2.16 -4.62 -9.18
C MET A 12 -3.02 -5.60 -9.98
N ASP A 13 -3.57 -5.15 -11.10
CA ASP A 13 -4.37 -6.00 -11.97
C ASP A 13 -3.54 -7.16 -12.51
N TYR A 14 -2.31 -6.91 -12.92
CA TYR A 14 -1.44 -7.95 -13.45
C TYR A 14 -1.19 -9.04 -12.40
N VAL A 15 -0.76 -8.66 -11.19
CA VAL A 15 -0.42 -9.65 -10.15
C VAL A 15 -1.64 -10.43 -9.68
N LEU A 16 -2.82 -9.81 -9.67
CA LEU A 16 -4.05 -10.51 -9.29
C LEU A 16 -4.52 -11.46 -10.38
N THR A 17 -4.30 -11.10 -11.64
CA THR A 17 -4.68 -11.94 -12.77
C THR A 17 -3.74 -13.13 -12.92
N HIS A 18 -2.44 -12.92 -12.77
CA HIS A 18 -1.42 -13.95 -13.04
C HIS A 18 -0.86 -14.60 -11.76
N ASN A 19 -1.19 -14.09 -10.60
CA ASN A 19 -0.69 -14.54 -9.30
C ASN A 19 0.85 -14.55 -9.21
N GLU A 20 1.49 -13.64 -9.97
CA GLU A 20 2.94 -13.47 -9.96
C GLU A 20 3.29 -12.08 -10.48
N LYS A 21 4.50 -11.63 -10.21
CA LYS A 21 5.00 -10.36 -10.72
C LYS A 21 5.27 -10.46 -12.21
N PRO A 22 5.21 -9.33 -12.96
CA PRO A 22 5.69 -9.31 -14.33
C PRO A 22 7.16 -9.74 -14.38
N LYS A 23 7.56 -10.40 -15.46
CA LYS A 23 8.93 -10.92 -15.59
C LYS A 23 9.98 -9.83 -15.65
N SER A 24 9.63 -8.66 -16.19
CA SER A 24 10.52 -7.52 -16.27
C SER A 24 9.72 -6.24 -16.42
N VAL A 25 10.35 -5.10 -16.09
CA VAL A 25 9.73 -3.79 -16.33
C VAL A 25 9.49 -3.63 -17.83
N TYR A 26 10.43 -4.06 -18.67
CA TYR A 26 10.29 -3.97 -20.12
C TYR A 26 9.01 -4.63 -20.63
N SER A 27 8.77 -5.88 -20.22
CA SER A 27 7.58 -6.61 -20.69
C SER A 27 6.29 -6.00 -20.15
N PHE A 28 6.33 -5.47 -18.92
CA PHE A 28 5.19 -4.83 -18.30
C PHE A 28 4.79 -3.54 -19.03
N VAL A 29 5.76 -2.64 -19.24
CA VAL A 29 5.48 -1.35 -19.88
C VAL A 29 5.10 -1.51 -21.35
N LYS A 30 5.63 -2.53 -22.01
CA LYS A 30 5.26 -2.82 -23.39
C LYS A 30 3.77 -3.07 -23.54
N LYS A 31 3.17 -3.80 -22.60
CA LYS A 31 1.73 -4.04 -22.58
C LYS A 31 0.93 -2.76 -22.33
N LEU A 32 1.49 -1.83 -21.56
CA LEU A 32 0.86 -0.56 -21.25
C LEU A 32 1.08 0.49 -22.34
N LYS A 33 1.92 0.19 -23.32
CA LYS A 33 2.28 1.11 -24.41
C LYS A 33 2.97 2.39 -23.90
N ILE A 34 3.81 2.24 -22.86
CA ILE A 34 4.66 3.31 -22.35
C ILE A 34 6.12 2.85 -22.39
N SER A 35 7.04 3.78 -22.16
CA SER A 35 8.46 3.47 -22.14
C SER A 35 8.93 3.11 -20.73
N GLU A 36 10.10 2.44 -20.65
CA GLU A 36 10.73 2.21 -19.35
C GLU A 36 11.05 3.53 -18.65
N ALA A 37 11.45 4.55 -19.40
CA ALA A 37 11.75 5.87 -18.84
C ALA A 37 10.53 6.45 -18.12
N GLU A 38 9.33 6.31 -18.70
CA GLU A 38 8.10 6.76 -18.06
C GLU A 38 7.83 6.01 -16.77
N PHE A 39 8.06 4.69 -16.77
CA PHE A 39 7.89 3.89 -15.55
C PHE A 39 8.82 4.40 -14.45
N TYR A 40 10.10 4.58 -14.76
CA TYR A 40 11.10 4.98 -13.77
C TYR A 40 10.97 6.43 -13.30
N GLU A 41 10.17 7.24 -13.98
CA GLU A 41 9.82 8.57 -13.47
C GLU A 41 8.96 8.48 -12.21
N PHE A 42 8.18 7.41 -12.06
CA PHE A 42 7.22 7.27 -10.97
C PHE A 42 7.63 6.21 -9.94
N TYR A 43 8.26 5.13 -10.37
CA TYR A 43 8.60 4.02 -9.50
C TYR A 43 9.98 3.48 -9.81
N ALA A 44 10.73 3.13 -8.77
CA ALA A 44 12.06 2.55 -8.92
C ALA A 44 12.01 1.06 -9.29
N SER A 45 10.94 0.37 -8.88
CA SER A 45 10.79 -1.07 -9.06
C SER A 45 9.35 -1.49 -8.79
N PHE A 46 9.04 -2.75 -9.04
CA PHE A 46 7.73 -3.31 -8.66
C PHE A 46 7.54 -3.29 -7.15
N GLU A 47 8.61 -3.56 -6.41
CA GLU A 47 8.57 -3.53 -4.94
C GLU A 47 8.20 -2.16 -4.42
N SER A 48 8.65 -1.08 -5.09
CA SER A 48 8.28 0.27 -4.68
C SER A 48 6.80 0.56 -4.93
N ILE A 49 6.19 -0.07 -5.95
CA ILE A 49 4.75 0.03 -6.17
C ILE A 49 4.00 -0.60 -4.99
N GLU A 50 4.41 -1.79 -4.56
CA GLU A 50 3.78 -2.46 -3.42
C GLU A 50 3.91 -1.62 -2.14
N LYS A 51 5.08 -1.04 -1.88
CA LYS A 51 5.26 -0.15 -0.74
C LYS A 51 4.32 1.05 -0.80
N THR A 52 4.14 1.62 -1.98
CA THR A 52 3.24 2.75 -2.19
C THR A 52 1.81 2.37 -1.87
N VAL A 53 1.35 1.20 -2.28
CA VAL A 53 -0.02 0.73 -1.98
C VAL A 53 -0.23 0.65 -0.47
N TRP A 54 0.71 0.03 0.26
CA TRP A 54 0.60 -0.09 1.71
C TRP A 54 0.61 1.28 2.40
N VAL A 55 1.47 2.19 1.96
CA VAL A 55 1.54 3.55 2.51
C VAL A 55 0.21 4.26 2.28
N GLU A 56 -0.34 4.19 1.07
CA GLU A 56 -1.63 4.83 0.76
C GLU A 56 -2.77 4.30 1.61
N LEU A 57 -2.82 2.97 1.84
CA LEU A 57 -3.86 2.38 2.68
C LEU A 57 -3.74 2.84 4.13
N THR A 58 -2.51 2.94 4.63
CA THR A 58 -2.26 3.41 6.00
C THR A 58 -2.64 4.88 6.16
N VAL A 59 -2.24 5.73 5.22
CA VAL A 59 -2.57 7.15 5.23
C VAL A 59 -4.08 7.34 5.12
N GLU A 60 -4.75 6.60 4.24
CA GLU A 60 -6.21 6.66 4.10
C GLU A 60 -6.90 6.36 5.43
N THR A 61 -6.42 5.34 6.15
CA THR A 61 -6.97 4.97 7.45
C THR A 61 -6.85 6.11 8.44
N ILE A 62 -5.65 6.67 8.57
CA ILE A 62 -5.38 7.75 9.52
C ILE A 62 -6.22 8.98 9.18
N ASP A 63 -6.26 9.38 7.92
CA ASP A 63 -7.04 10.54 7.49
C ASP A 63 -8.52 10.35 7.79
N THR A 64 -9.05 9.16 7.54
CA THR A 64 -10.46 8.87 7.77
C THR A 64 -10.84 9.02 9.25
N ILE A 65 -10.03 8.44 10.14
CA ILE A 65 -10.36 8.46 11.58
C ILE A 65 -10.13 9.84 12.18
N GLU A 66 -9.11 10.58 11.74
CA GLU A 66 -8.82 11.91 12.28
C GLU A 66 -9.85 12.96 11.87
N GLN A 67 -10.59 12.71 10.80
CA GLN A 67 -11.67 13.60 10.35
C GLN A 67 -12.97 13.44 11.13
N GLN A 68 -13.09 12.40 11.95
CA GLN A 68 -14.28 12.18 12.76
C GLN A 68 -14.36 13.22 13.87
N GLU A 69 -15.55 13.78 14.08
CA GLU A 69 -15.75 14.81 15.10
C GLU A 69 -15.40 14.34 16.52
N ILE A 70 -15.66 13.07 16.79
CA ILE A 70 -15.42 12.49 18.10
C ILE A 70 -13.93 12.19 18.36
N TRP A 71 -13.08 12.29 17.34
CA TRP A 71 -11.66 11.91 17.43
C TRP A 71 -10.95 12.62 18.59
N SER A 72 -11.15 13.92 18.71
CA SER A 72 -10.49 14.71 19.75
C SER A 72 -10.92 14.34 21.18
N GLN A 73 -12.09 13.67 21.30
CA GLN A 73 -12.65 13.26 22.59
C GLN A 73 -12.20 11.87 23.01
N TYR A 74 -11.58 11.12 22.10
CA TYR A 74 -11.11 9.77 22.42
C TYR A 74 -9.85 9.80 23.28
N SER A 75 -9.72 8.84 24.20
CA SER A 75 -8.48 8.57 24.90
C SER A 75 -7.46 8.00 23.91
N SER A 76 -6.19 7.94 24.31
CA SER A 76 -5.14 7.34 23.48
C SER A 76 -5.48 5.90 23.12
N ARG A 77 -6.02 5.14 24.09
CA ARG A 77 -6.43 3.76 23.85
C ARG A 77 -7.53 3.67 22.81
N ASP A 78 -8.55 4.54 22.92
CA ASP A 78 -9.67 4.54 21.97
C ASP A 78 -9.21 4.93 20.58
N LYS A 79 -8.26 5.86 20.47
CA LYS A 79 -7.66 6.26 19.20
C LYS A 79 -6.93 5.09 18.54
N LEU A 80 -6.15 4.35 19.33
CA LEU A 80 -5.42 3.20 18.80
C LEU A 80 -6.38 2.09 18.35
N LEU A 81 -7.41 1.80 19.13
CA LEU A 81 -8.43 0.81 18.76
C LEU A 81 -9.17 1.23 17.49
N SER A 82 -9.54 2.52 17.39
CA SER A 82 -10.18 3.06 16.20
C SER A 82 -9.30 2.88 14.97
N PHE A 83 -7.99 3.13 15.11
CA PHE A 83 -7.05 2.91 14.02
C PHE A 83 -7.07 1.46 13.54
N PHE A 84 -6.94 0.50 14.46
CA PHE A 84 -6.89 -0.91 14.06
C PHE A 84 -8.19 -1.38 13.40
N TYR A 85 -9.34 -1.02 13.94
CA TYR A 85 -10.62 -1.40 13.32
C TYR A 85 -10.77 -0.78 11.93
N SER A 86 -10.43 0.49 11.79
CA SER A 86 -10.53 1.18 10.51
C SER A 86 -9.53 0.63 9.49
N TYR A 87 -8.32 0.29 9.95
CA TYR A 87 -7.30 -0.27 9.08
C TYR A 87 -7.76 -1.60 8.51
N ILE A 88 -8.33 -2.48 9.34
CA ILE A 88 -8.87 -3.75 8.89
C ILE A 88 -9.93 -3.54 7.81
N GLU A 89 -10.83 -2.58 8.01
CA GLU A 89 -11.87 -2.28 7.01
C GLU A 89 -11.29 -1.76 5.70
N VAL A 90 -10.27 -0.91 5.77
CA VAL A 90 -9.58 -0.41 4.58
C VAL A 90 -8.88 -1.56 3.85
N LEU A 91 -8.20 -2.44 4.58
CA LEU A 91 -7.49 -3.58 4.00
C LEU A 91 -8.44 -4.56 3.32
N LYS A 92 -9.66 -4.72 3.86
CA LYS A 92 -10.66 -5.61 3.25
C LYS A 92 -11.05 -5.19 1.83
N LYS A 93 -10.99 -3.90 1.53
CA LYS A 93 -11.32 -3.38 0.20
C LYS A 93 -10.31 -3.86 -0.85
N GLN A 94 -9.09 -4.19 -0.43
CA GLN A 94 -8.01 -4.65 -1.30
C GLN A 94 -7.53 -6.05 -0.89
N ARG A 95 -8.46 -6.86 -0.40
CA ARG A 95 -8.14 -8.15 0.20
C ARG A 95 -7.23 -9.04 -0.65
N SER A 96 -7.55 -9.19 -1.92
CA SER A 96 -6.77 -10.06 -2.80
C SER A 96 -5.33 -9.58 -2.94
N PHE A 97 -5.13 -8.28 -3.12
CA PHE A 97 -3.79 -7.71 -3.22
C PHE A 97 -3.02 -7.85 -1.91
N ILE A 98 -3.68 -7.62 -0.77
CA ILE A 98 -3.06 -7.73 0.55
C ILE A 98 -2.56 -9.17 0.77
N ILE A 99 -3.39 -10.16 0.46
CA ILE A 99 -3.00 -11.57 0.60
C ILE A 99 -1.82 -11.89 -0.30
N TYR A 100 -1.86 -11.43 -1.56
CA TYR A 100 -0.75 -11.61 -2.48
C TYR A 100 0.54 -11.01 -1.94
N SER A 101 0.49 -9.76 -1.50
CA SER A 101 1.66 -9.03 -1.02
C SER A 101 2.29 -9.71 0.21
N LEU A 102 1.45 -10.16 1.15
CA LEU A 102 1.96 -10.83 2.35
C LEU A 102 2.61 -12.18 2.03
N LYS A 103 2.06 -12.92 1.08
CA LYS A 103 2.65 -14.20 0.67
C LYS A 103 4.01 -14.02 0.03
N GLN A 104 4.24 -12.90 -0.66
CA GLN A 104 5.52 -12.64 -1.32
C GLN A 104 6.65 -12.33 -0.32
N SER A 105 6.33 -11.97 0.91
CA SER A 105 7.35 -11.65 1.91
C SER A 105 8.19 -12.87 2.30
N GLY A 106 7.64 -14.06 2.26
CA GLY A 106 8.36 -15.30 2.46
C GLY A 106 8.92 -15.57 3.86
N ASN A 107 8.84 -14.61 4.78
CA ASN A 107 9.40 -14.76 6.11
C ASN A 107 8.34 -14.44 7.18
N ARG A 108 8.02 -15.45 8.00
CA ARG A 108 7.01 -15.35 9.05
C ARG A 108 7.44 -14.51 10.24
N PHE A 109 8.75 -14.33 10.43
CA PHE A 109 9.30 -13.75 11.66
C PHE A 109 9.78 -12.32 11.48
N SER A 110 9.69 -11.76 10.29
CA SER A 110 10.07 -10.37 10.02
C SER A 110 8.93 -9.61 9.38
N THR A 111 8.96 -8.29 9.54
CA THR A 111 8.01 -7.42 8.87
C THR A 111 8.21 -7.53 7.36
N PRO A 112 7.14 -7.75 6.58
CA PRO A 112 7.27 -7.77 5.13
C PRO A 112 7.90 -6.48 4.60
N GLU A 113 8.76 -6.62 3.61
CA GLU A 113 9.44 -5.48 2.98
C GLU A 113 8.45 -4.43 2.48
N ALA A 114 7.30 -4.87 1.94
CA ALA A 114 6.28 -3.98 1.43
C ALA A 114 5.72 -3.04 2.51
N LEU A 115 5.77 -3.44 3.79
CA LEU A 115 5.26 -2.66 4.90
C LEU A 115 6.30 -1.68 5.45
N SER A 116 7.55 -1.73 4.99
CA SER A 116 8.62 -0.90 5.55
C SER A 116 8.32 0.60 5.47
N GLY A 117 7.61 1.04 4.42
CA GLY A 117 7.24 2.44 4.26
C GLY A 117 6.17 2.92 5.22
N THR A 118 5.40 2.01 5.81
CA THR A 118 4.32 2.38 6.75
C THR A 118 4.84 2.60 8.16
N LYS A 119 5.98 2.03 8.50
CA LYS A 119 6.52 2.08 9.86
C LYS A 119 6.69 3.52 10.39
N PRO A 120 7.39 4.43 9.68
CA PRO A 120 7.51 5.79 10.20
C PRO A 120 6.16 6.52 10.28
N ILE A 121 5.23 6.22 9.40
CA ILE A 121 3.88 6.81 9.41
C ILE A 121 3.14 6.37 10.67
N PHE A 122 3.15 5.07 10.96
CA PHE A 122 2.50 4.52 12.15
C PHE A 122 3.16 5.04 13.43
N GLU A 123 4.49 5.08 13.47
CA GLU A 123 5.21 5.57 14.64
C GLU A 123 4.87 7.03 14.94
N ASN A 124 4.82 7.87 13.90
CA ASN A 124 4.41 9.26 14.07
C ASN A 124 2.98 9.38 14.57
N PHE A 125 2.08 8.58 14.03
CA PHE A 125 0.68 8.54 14.49
C PHE A 125 0.62 8.13 15.97
N ALA A 126 1.33 7.08 16.36
CA ALA A 126 1.32 6.58 17.72
C ALA A 126 1.88 7.60 18.72
N GLU A 127 2.88 8.37 18.33
CA GLU A 127 3.45 9.42 19.18
C GLU A 127 2.47 10.56 19.41
N ASN A 128 1.56 10.82 18.49
CA ASN A 128 0.66 11.95 18.53
C ASN A 128 -0.71 11.62 19.15
N ILE A 129 -0.94 10.39 19.53
CA ILE A 129 -2.19 10.01 20.19
C ILE A 129 -1.99 9.92 21.70
#